data_9faa09af3a9134304a5aa815917b4dad
#
_entry.id   9faa09af3a9134304a5aa815917b4dad
#
_cell.length_a   1.000
_cell.length_b   1.000
_cell.length_c   1.000
_cell.angle_alpha   90.00
_cell.angle_beta   90.00
_cell.angle_gamma   90.00
#
_symmetry.space_group_name_H-M   'P 1'
#
loop_
_entity.id
_entity.type
_entity.pdbx_description
1 polymer ?
#
loop_
_entity_poly.entity_id
_entity_poly.type
_entity_poly.pdbx_seq_one_letter_code
_entity_poly.pdbx_strand_id
1 'polypeptide(L)'
;MSSGTGTFQGGIHPYDGKDLSKDLPTLTVMPKGDLVYPMAQQHLGAPSKPIVAVGDKVLMGQRIAEATGFISAHICCSVSGTVKAIEPRMTPSSAMVESIIIENDGQYTPAPGVGEKRDYTKMTKEEIRAAVKDAGVVGMGGAGFPTHVKITPKDDSKIDFIIANCAECEPYLTSDYRMLLEEPDRLIGGLKVIVSLFPNAEGIIAIEDNKPDAIAFIQEKVKDEPKVRVQVLKTKYPQGSERQLIYACTGRKINSSMLPAD
;
A
#
# COMPACT_ATOMS: atom_id res chain seq x y z
N MET A 1 6.35 27.27 0.76
CA MET A 1 5.54 26.82 1.90
C MET A 1 6.45 26.58 3.08
N SER A 2 6.00 26.83 4.34
CA SER A 2 6.88 26.87 5.50
C SER A 2 7.56 25.52 5.75
N SER A 3 8.87 25.55 6.01
CA SER A 3 9.71 24.41 6.44
C SER A 3 9.40 23.92 7.86
N GLY A 4 8.21 24.15 8.37
CA GLY A 4 7.81 23.79 9.73
C GLY A 4 7.33 22.33 9.85
N THR A 5 7.42 21.79 11.06
CA THR A 5 6.88 20.46 11.40
C THR A 5 5.36 20.48 11.28
N GLY A 6 4.81 19.61 10.42
CA GLY A 6 3.36 19.48 10.21
C GLY A 6 2.69 18.81 11.41
N THR A 7 1.47 19.25 11.74
CA THR A 7 0.70 18.68 12.85
C THR A 7 -0.78 19.01 12.73
N PHE A 8 -1.62 18.38 13.56
CA PHE A 8 -3.04 18.68 13.72
C PHE A 8 -3.34 19.05 15.19
N GLN A 9 -4.50 19.62 15.44
CA GLN A 9 -4.93 19.98 16.81
C GLN A 9 -5.44 18.73 17.55
N GLY A 10 -4.99 18.53 18.80
CA GLY A 10 -5.32 17.34 19.60
C GLY A 10 -4.35 16.19 19.37
N GLY A 11 -4.84 14.97 19.60
CA GLY A 11 -4.02 13.75 19.62
C GLY A 11 -3.48 13.45 21.01
N ILE A 12 -2.86 12.28 21.14
CA ILE A 12 -2.25 11.79 22.39
C ILE A 12 -0.80 11.36 22.13
N HIS A 13 -0.04 11.16 23.20
CA HIS A 13 1.35 10.71 23.17
C HIS A 13 1.48 9.39 23.95
N PRO A 14 1.08 8.24 23.36
CA PRO A 14 1.25 6.94 24.00
C PRO A 14 2.74 6.58 24.09
N TYR A 15 3.06 5.64 24.98
CA TYR A 15 4.37 4.98 24.94
C TYR A 15 4.50 4.24 23.60
N ASP A 16 5.53 4.54 22.83
CA ASP A 16 5.63 4.05 21.46
C ASP A 16 6.21 2.64 21.33
N GLY A 17 7.04 2.18 22.28
CA GLY A 17 7.61 0.83 22.33
C GLY A 17 8.50 0.44 21.14
N LYS A 18 8.88 1.41 20.29
CA LYS A 18 9.61 1.16 19.04
C LYS A 18 11.06 0.70 19.26
N ASP A 19 11.64 1.01 20.40
CA ASP A 19 12.99 0.57 20.79
C ASP A 19 13.16 -0.97 20.78
N LEU A 20 12.07 -1.71 20.87
CA LEU A 20 12.10 -3.18 20.84
C LEU A 20 12.48 -3.76 19.49
N SER A 21 12.24 -3.05 18.40
CA SER A 21 12.38 -3.60 17.04
C SER A 21 12.99 -2.64 16.00
N LYS A 22 13.09 -1.33 16.30
CA LYS A 22 13.55 -0.32 15.32
C LYS A 22 14.93 -0.62 14.70
N ASP A 23 15.83 -1.24 15.48
CA ASP A 23 17.20 -1.54 15.05
C ASP A 23 17.34 -2.95 14.42
N LEU A 24 16.26 -3.71 14.37
CA LEU A 24 16.25 -5.04 13.76
C LEU A 24 15.97 -4.93 12.25
N PRO A 25 16.74 -5.63 11.39
CA PRO A 25 16.48 -5.64 9.97
C PRO A 25 15.19 -6.39 9.66
N THR A 26 14.58 -6.05 8.53
CA THR A 26 13.41 -6.79 8.02
C THR A 26 13.79 -8.24 7.71
N LEU A 27 13.00 -9.17 8.22
CA LEU A 27 13.16 -10.59 7.92
C LEU A 27 12.20 -11.00 6.81
N THR A 28 12.73 -11.58 5.74
CA THR A 28 11.92 -12.23 4.71
C THR A 28 11.72 -13.69 5.07
N VAL A 29 10.47 -14.03 5.38
CA VAL A 29 10.07 -15.42 5.68
C VAL A 29 9.08 -15.87 4.62
N MET A 30 9.48 -16.88 3.82
CA MET A 30 8.58 -17.46 2.84
C MET A 30 7.51 -18.31 3.54
N PRO A 31 6.22 -18.15 3.19
CA PRO A 31 5.14 -18.90 3.84
C PRO A 31 5.29 -20.40 3.57
N LYS A 32 5.03 -21.21 4.58
CA LYS A 32 5.07 -22.69 4.50
C LYS A 32 3.66 -23.25 4.66
N GLY A 33 3.45 -24.45 4.11
CA GLY A 33 2.15 -25.13 4.17
C GLY A 33 1.11 -24.54 3.24
N ASP A 34 -0.13 -24.97 3.42
CA ASP A 34 -1.25 -24.53 2.58
C ASP A 34 -1.58 -23.06 2.81
N LEU A 35 -1.84 -22.33 1.74
CA LEU A 35 -2.25 -20.92 1.78
C LEU A 35 -3.76 -20.79 1.50
N VAL A 36 -4.43 -19.93 2.26
CA VAL A 36 -5.86 -19.67 2.13
C VAL A 36 -6.06 -18.25 1.61
N TYR A 37 -6.78 -18.12 0.51
CA TYR A 37 -7.09 -16.84 -0.14
C TYR A 37 -8.61 -16.62 -0.09
N PRO A 38 -9.13 -15.87 0.90
CA PRO A 38 -10.56 -15.55 0.98
C PRO A 38 -10.98 -14.63 -0.17
N MET A 39 -12.15 -14.88 -0.77
CA MET A 39 -12.69 -14.06 -1.86
C MET A 39 -13.26 -12.72 -1.38
N ALA A 40 -13.54 -12.59 -0.10
CA ALA A 40 -13.92 -11.35 0.56
C ALA A 40 -12.99 -11.05 1.74
N GLN A 41 -12.97 -9.80 2.22
CA GLN A 41 -12.19 -9.33 3.38
C GLN A 41 -10.68 -9.16 3.15
N GLN A 42 -10.15 -9.45 1.97
CA GLN A 42 -8.79 -9.05 1.60
C GLN A 42 -8.73 -7.60 1.09
N HIS A 43 -9.87 -7.07 0.66
CA HIS A 43 -10.04 -5.69 0.21
C HIS A 43 -11.46 -5.20 0.48
N LEU A 44 -11.63 -3.88 0.44
CA LEU A 44 -12.94 -3.26 0.52
C LEU A 44 -13.70 -3.41 -0.82
N GLY A 45 -15.02 -3.58 -0.75
CA GLY A 45 -15.91 -3.63 -1.90
C GLY A 45 -16.45 -5.03 -2.21
N ALA A 46 -16.78 -5.26 -3.48
CA ALA A 46 -17.37 -6.53 -3.91
C ALA A 46 -16.36 -7.69 -3.80
N PRO A 47 -16.78 -8.88 -3.33
CA PRO A 47 -15.92 -10.05 -3.29
C PRO A 47 -15.32 -10.36 -4.67
N SER A 48 -14.10 -10.90 -4.69
CA SER A 48 -13.50 -11.42 -5.92
C SER A 48 -14.12 -12.77 -6.28
N LYS A 49 -13.99 -13.17 -7.56
CA LYS A 49 -14.49 -14.45 -8.06
C LYS A 49 -13.32 -15.34 -8.48
N PRO A 50 -13.25 -16.60 -8.02
CA PRO A 50 -12.25 -17.55 -8.48
C PRO A 50 -12.25 -17.70 -10.00
N ILE A 51 -11.06 -17.75 -10.60
CA ILE A 51 -10.83 -18.02 -12.03
C ILE A 51 -10.01 -19.29 -12.25
N VAL A 52 -9.74 -20.03 -11.19
CA VAL A 52 -9.02 -21.31 -11.19
C VAL A 52 -9.95 -22.40 -10.66
N ALA A 53 -9.62 -23.66 -10.97
CA ALA A 53 -10.34 -24.84 -10.53
C ALA A 53 -9.44 -25.73 -9.63
N VAL A 54 -10.08 -26.61 -8.85
CA VAL A 54 -9.36 -27.60 -8.05
C VAL A 54 -8.50 -28.49 -8.96
N GLY A 55 -7.24 -28.66 -8.62
CA GLY A 55 -6.24 -29.39 -9.39
C GLY A 55 -5.38 -28.52 -10.30
N ASP A 56 -5.73 -27.25 -10.53
CA ASP A 56 -4.92 -26.34 -11.34
C ASP A 56 -3.57 -26.07 -10.69
N LYS A 57 -2.51 -26.03 -11.51
CA LYS A 57 -1.20 -25.52 -11.11
C LYS A 57 -1.18 -24.00 -11.18
N VAL A 58 -0.66 -23.35 -10.14
CA VAL A 58 -0.55 -21.89 -10.07
C VAL A 58 0.86 -21.48 -9.74
N LEU A 59 1.24 -20.28 -10.17
CA LEU A 59 2.55 -19.68 -9.98
C LEU A 59 2.46 -18.46 -9.07
N MET A 60 3.57 -18.11 -8.42
CA MET A 60 3.65 -16.91 -7.57
C MET A 60 3.42 -15.65 -8.42
N GLY A 61 2.50 -14.79 -7.99
CA GLY A 61 2.06 -13.60 -8.73
C GLY A 61 0.99 -13.85 -9.78
N GLN A 62 0.62 -15.10 -10.06
CA GLN A 62 -0.48 -15.42 -10.96
C GLN A 62 -1.82 -14.97 -10.36
N ARG A 63 -2.68 -14.34 -11.19
CA ARG A 63 -4.05 -14.03 -10.79
C ARG A 63 -4.84 -15.32 -10.64
N ILE A 64 -5.45 -15.50 -9.46
CA ILE A 64 -6.28 -16.67 -9.11
C ILE A 64 -7.74 -16.29 -8.90
N ALA A 65 -8.03 -15.01 -8.68
CA ALA A 65 -9.40 -14.51 -8.64
C ALA A 65 -9.48 -13.12 -9.26
N GLU A 66 -10.61 -12.81 -9.86
CA GLU A 66 -10.86 -11.53 -10.53
C GLU A 66 -11.82 -10.63 -9.75
N ALA A 67 -11.61 -9.34 -9.87
CA ALA A 67 -12.51 -8.32 -9.35
C ALA A 67 -13.88 -8.39 -10.03
N THR A 68 -14.97 -8.30 -9.25
CA THR A 68 -16.34 -8.40 -9.77
C THR A 68 -17.07 -7.07 -9.87
N GLY A 69 -16.45 -5.97 -9.43
CA GLY A 69 -17.06 -4.64 -9.44
C GLY A 69 -16.04 -3.52 -9.59
N PHE A 70 -16.52 -2.27 -9.61
CA PHE A 70 -15.65 -1.10 -9.67
C PHE A 70 -14.77 -1.00 -8.41
N ILE A 71 -15.39 -1.10 -7.22
CA ILE A 71 -14.66 -1.23 -5.96
C ILE A 71 -14.52 -2.73 -5.68
N SER A 72 -13.44 -3.31 -6.14
CA SER A 72 -13.03 -4.70 -5.97
C SER A 72 -11.58 -4.83 -6.42
N ALA A 73 -10.86 -5.88 -6.06
CA ALA A 73 -9.50 -6.12 -6.49
C ALA A 73 -9.31 -7.54 -7.03
N HIS A 74 -8.31 -7.72 -7.89
CA HIS A 74 -7.85 -9.06 -8.23
C HIS A 74 -7.08 -9.67 -7.06
N ILE A 75 -7.09 -10.99 -6.95
CA ILE A 75 -6.27 -11.72 -5.97
C ILE A 75 -5.22 -12.50 -6.74
N CYS A 76 -3.95 -12.23 -6.40
CA CYS A 76 -2.80 -12.94 -6.95
C CYS A 76 -2.26 -13.94 -5.93
N CYS A 77 -1.81 -15.09 -6.42
CA CYS A 77 -1.22 -16.13 -5.58
C CYS A 77 0.15 -15.67 -5.05
N SER A 78 0.40 -15.82 -3.76
CA SER A 78 1.68 -15.45 -3.13
C SER A 78 2.72 -16.58 -3.13
N VAL A 79 2.35 -17.77 -3.58
CA VAL A 79 3.20 -18.96 -3.67
C VAL A 79 2.99 -19.65 -5.03
N SER A 80 3.84 -20.63 -5.37
CA SER A 80 3.53 -21.61 -6.41
C SER A 80 2.98 -22.88 -5.80
N GLY A 81 2.17 -23.64 -6.55
CA GLY A 81 1.58 -24.88 -6.04
C GLY A 81 0.38 -25.37 -6.83
N THR A 82 -0.54 -26.05 -6.13
CA THR A 82 -1.75 -26.64 -6.72
C THR A 82 -2.99 -26.16 -5.97
N VAL A 83 -4.04 -25.82 -6.69
CA VAL A 83 -5.35 -25.54 -6.08
C VAL A 83 -5.88 -26.82 -5.44
N LYS A 84 -5.86 -26.88 -4.12
CA LYS A 84 -6.27 -28.04 -3.32
C LYS A 84 -7.78 -28.11 -3.14
N ALA A 85 -8.40 -26.96 -2.89
CA ALA A 85 -9.84 -26.84 -2.68
C ALA A 85 -10.32 -25.42 -2.94
N ILE A 86 -11.62 -25.26 -3.21
CA ILE A 86 -12.35 -23.99 -3.20
C ILE A 86 -13.56 -24.23 -2.31
N GLU A 87 -13.55 -23.68 -1.10
CA GLU A 87 -14.56 -23.95 -0.07
C GLU A 87 -14.60 -22.84 0.98
N PRO A 88 -15.69 -22.72 1.78
CA PRO A 88 -15.75 -21.76 2.87
C PRO A 88 -14.68 -21.99 3.92
N ARG A 89 -13.98 -20.94 4.33
CA ARG A 89 -13.00 -20.92 5.44
C ARG A 89 -13.32 -19.78 6.41
N MET A 90 -13.05 -20.03 7.68
CA MET A 90 -13.21 -19.02 8.71
C MET A 90 -12.14 -17.93 8.54
N THR A 91 -12.57 -16.69 8.57
CA THR A 91 -11.72 -15.51 8.50
C THR A 91 -11.53 -14.89 9.89
N PRO A 92 -10.57 -13.97 10.08
CA PRO A 92 -10.37 -13.27 11.35
C PRO A 92 -11.62 -12.54 11.89
N SER A 93 -12.57 -12.18 11.03
CA SER A 93 -13.85 -11.61 11.43
C SER A 93 -14.89 -12.64 11.90
N SER A 94 -14.51 -13.91 12.04
CA SER A 94 -15.38 -15.05 12.37
C SER A 94 -16.46 -15.36 11.32
N ALA A 95 -16.30 -14.84 10.10
CA ALA A 95 -17.18 -15.16 8.98
C ALA A 95 -16.62 -16.35 8.18
N MET A 96 -17.53 -17.21 7.70
CA MET A 96 -17.21 -18.25 6.72
C MET A 96 -17.25 -17.63 5.33
N VAL A 97 -16.11 -17.61 4.64
CA VAL A 97 -15.96 -16.96 3.33
C VAL A 97 -15.39 -17.97 2.33
N GLU A 98 -15.99 -18.04 1.14
CA GLU A 98 -15.44 -18.82 0.03
C GLU A 98 -13.96 -18.47 -0.17
N SER A 99 -13.11 -19.48 -0.21
CA SER A 99 -11.66 -19.32 -0.23
C SER A 99 -11.02 -20.34 -1.15
N ILE A 100 -9.99 -19.90 -1.88
CA ILE A 100 -9.10 -20.78 -2.63
C ILE A 100 -8.02 -21.26 -1.67
N ILE A 101 -7.80 -22.56 -1.59
CA ILE A 101 -6.74 -23.19 -0.82
C ILE A 101 -5.66 -23.70 -1.78
N ILE A 102 -4.43 -23.22 -1.61
CA ILE A 102 -3.28 -23.62 -2.42
C ILE A 102 -2.36 -24.49 -1.57
N GLU A 103 -2.14 -25.71 -2.03
CA GLU A 103 -1.07 -26.56 -1.53
C GLU A 103 0.26 -26.03 -2.09
N ASN A 104 1.05 -25.40 -1.19
CA ASN A 104 2.33 -24.77 -1.54
C ASN A 104 3.37 -25.85 -1.88
N ASP A 105 3.99 -25.75 -3.04
CA ASP A 105 5.06 -26.68 -3.49
C ASP A 105 6.44 -26.32 -2.93
N GLY A 106 6.57 -25.19 -2.23
CA GLY A 106 7.84 -24.70 -1.66
C GLY A 106 8.87 -24.22 -2.68
N GLN A 107 8.51 -24.15 -3.97
CA GLN A 107 9.42 -23.69 -5.05
C GLN A 107 9.34 -22.18 -5.27
N TYR A 108 8.19 -21.57 -4.98
CA TYR A 108 7.93 -20.14 -5.17
C TYR A 108 8.22 -19.65 -6.59
N THR A 109 7.92 -20.48 -7.58
CA THR A 109 8.17 -20.20 -8.99
C THR A 109 7.33 -19.01 -9.44
N PRO A 110 7.93 -17.90 -9.93
CA PRO A 110 7.18 -16.72 -10.34
C PRO A 110 6.45 -16.97 -11.68
N ALA A 111 5.29 -16.35 -11.81
CA ALA A 111 4.61 -16.30 -13.09
C ALA A 111 5.38 -15.41 -14.10
N PRO A 112 5.24 -15.66 -15.42
CA PRO A 112 5.88 -14.83 -16.44
C PRO A 112 5.55 -13.34 -16.25
N GLY A 113 6.55 -12.49 -16.37
CA GLY A 113 6.43 -11.03 -16.19
C GLY A 113 6.44 -10.53 -14.75
N VAL A 114 6.39 -11.41 -13.75
CA VAL A 114 6.52 -11.02 -12.34
C VAL A 114 7.96 -10.58 -12.04
N GLY A 115 8.10 -9.37 -11.47
CA GLY A 115 9.42 -8.79 -11.18
C GLY A 115 10.10 -8.10 -12.36
N GLU A 116 9.52 -8.16 -13.57
CA GLU A 116 10.05 -7.42 -14.71
C GLU A 116 9.86 -5.90 -14.52
N LYS A 117 10.95 -5.15 -14.69
CA LYS A 117 10.90 -3.69 -14.63
C LYS A 117 10.24 -3.13 -15.87
N ARG A 118 9.25 -2.26 -15.68
CA ARG A 118 8.59 -1.50 -16.74
C ARG A 118 8.99 -0.03 -16.62
N ASP A 119 9.25 0.60 -17.76
CA ASP A 119 9.51 2.03 -17.81
C ASP A 119 8.17 2.79 -17.85
N TYR A 120 7.70 3.19 -16.67
CA TYR A 120 6.42 3.90 -16.55
C TYR A 120 6.39 5.26 -17.27
N THR A 121 7.57 5.85 -17.58
CA THR A 121 7.63 7.13 -18.31
C THR A 121 7.20 7.01 -19.77
N LYS A 122 7.15 5.77 -20.29
CA LYS A 122 6.69 5.43 -21.64
C LYS A 122 5.25 4.89 -21.66
N MET A 123 4.63 4.77 -20.50
CA MET A 123 3.27 4.24 -20.37
C MET A 123 2.25 5.37 -20.33
N THR A 124 1.08 5.13 -20.89
CA THR A 124 -0.09 6.00 -20.70
C THR A 124 -0.62 5.86 -19.27
N LYS A 125 -1.43 6.83 -18.84
CA LYS A 125 -2.09 6.78 -17.52
C LYS A 125 -2.99 5.56 -17.38
N GLU A 126 -3.70 5.20 -18.44
CA GLU A 126 -4.58 4.06 -18.51
C GLU A 126 -3.81 2.75 -18.37
N GLU A 127 -2.65 2.62 -19.01
CA GLU A 127 -1.76 1.45 -18.85
C GLU A 127 -1.21 1.32 -17.44
N ILE A 128 -0.83 2.43 -16.80
CA ILE A 128 -0.37 2.43 -15.40
C ILE A 128 -1.52 1.99 -14.48
N ARG A 129 -2.72 2.56 -14.63
CA ARG A 129 -3.90 2.19 -13.84
C ARG A 129 -4.29 0.73 -14.03
N ALA A 130 -4.23 0.24 -15.28
CA ALA A 130 -4.47 -1.16 -15.59
C ALA A 130 -3.42 -2.07 -14.93
N ALA A 131 -2.14 -1.72 -15.00
CA ALA A 131 -1.07 -2.48 -14.36
C ALA A 131 -1.25 -2.57 -12.82
N VAL A 132 -1.64 -1.47 -12.17
CA VAL A 132 -1.95 -1.45 -10.73
C VAL A 132 -3.15 -2.33 -10.40
N LYS A 133 -4.20 -2.30 -11.22
CA LYS A 133 -5.38 -3.17 -11.08
C LYS A 133 -5.01 -4.64 -11.27
N ASP A 134 -4.27 -4.95 -12.33
CA ASP A 134 -3.85 -6.30 -12.69
C ASP A 134 -2.96 -6.94 -11.62
N ALA A 135 -2.15 -6.14 -10.96
CA ALA A 135 -1.32 -6.58 -9.84
C ALA A 135 -2.11 -6.75 -8.53
N GLY A 136 -3.41 -6.43 -8.49
CA GLY A 136 -4.24 -6.57 -7.29
C GLY A 136 -3.82 -5.67 -6.13
N VAL A 137 -3.21 -4.51 -6.41
CA VAL A 137 -2.69 -3.62 -5.37
C VAL A 137 -3.82 -2.98 -4.56
N VAL A 138 -3.76 -3.13 -3.25
CA VAL A 138 -4.71 -2.56 -2.28
C VAL A 138 -3.96 -1.87 -1.14
N GLY A 139 -4.66 -1.01 -0.39
CA GLY A 139 -4.10 -0.35 0.79
C GLY A 139 -3.93 -1.34 1.94
N MET A 140 -2.70 -1.63 2.35
CA MET A 140 -2.40 -2.64 3.37
C MET A 140 -2.40 -2.11 4.80
N GLY A 141 -2.24 -0.81 5.01
CA GLY A 141 -2.27 -0.16 6.33
C GLY A 141 -3.66 0.25 6.83
N GLY A 142 -4.75 -0.20 6.18
CA GLY A 142 -6.10 0.22 6.54
C GLY A 142 -7.17 -0.72 6.00
N ALA A 143 -8.22 -0.16 5.39
CA ALA A 143 -9.40 -0.90 4.93
C ALA A 143 -9.19 -1.80 3.70
N GLY A 144 -7.98 -1.93 3.17
CA GLY A 144 -7.75 -2.69 1.94
C GLY A 144 -8.40 -2.05 0.72
N PHE A 145 -8.45 -0.72 0.64
CA PHE A 145 -9.08 -0.03 -0.48
C PHE A 145 -8.31 -0.26 -1.79
N PRO A 146 -8.96 -0.65 -2.90
CA PRO A 146 -8.30 -0.91 -4.17
C PRO A 146 -7.57 0.32 -4.71
N THR A 147 -6.26 0.20 -4.91
CA THR A 147 -5.42 1.34 -5.29
C THR A 147 -5.78 1.89 -6.66
N HIS A 148 -6.14 1.03 -7.63
CA HIS A 148 -6.56 1.47 -8.96
C HIS A 148 -7.78 2.40 -8.92
N VAL A 149 -8.71 2.20 -7.96
CA VAL A 149 -9.87 3.11 -7.75
C VAL A 149 -9.38 4.43 -7.17
N LYS A 150 -8.50 4.39 -6.16
CA LYS A 150 -7.94 5.57 -5.50
C LYS A 150 -7.22 6.50 -6.49
N ILE A 151 -6.50 5.94 -7.47
CA ILE A 151 -5.76 6.70 -8.48
C ILE A 151 -6.57 6.99 -9.76
N THR A 152 -7.91 6.80 -9.72
CA THR A 152 -8.82 7.10 -10.82
C THR A 152 -9.90 8.10 -10.35
N PRO A 153 -9.52 9.34 -10.00
CA PRO A 153 -10.48 10.37 -9.64
C PRO A 153 -11.29 10.81 -10.87
N LYS A 154 -12.37 11.57 -10.65
CA LYS A 154 -13.19 12.11 -11.74
C LYS A 154 -12.45 13.10 -12.62
N ASP A 155 -11.47 13.80 -12.06
CA ASP A 155 -10.67 14.82 -12.75
C ASP A 155 -9.24 14.83 -12.23
N ASP A 156 -8.31 14.34 -13.03
CA ASP A 156 -6.89 14.27 -12.69
C ASP A 156 -6.25 15.65 -12.43
N SER A 157 -6.79 16.71 -13.02
CA SER A 157 -6.22 18.06 -12.90
C SER A 157 -6.47 18.70 -11.54
N LYS A 158 -7.37 18.13 -10.75
CA LYS A 158 -7.72 18.61 -9.40
C LYS A 158 -6.88 17.98 -8.29
N ILE A 159 -6.04 17.00 -8.62
CA ILE A 159 -5.17 16.37 -7.63
C ILE A 159 -3.87 17.19 -7.53
N ASP A 160 -3.68 17.84 -6.38
CA ASP A 160 -2.50 18.66 -6.11
C ASP A 160 -1.42 17.92 -5.30
N PHE A 161 -1.81 16.92 -4.52
CA PHE A 161 -0.88 16.21 -3.63
C PHE A 161 -1.10 14.70 -3.67
N ILE A 162 0.01 13.96 -3.70
CA ILE A 162 0.06 12.53 -3.42
C ILE A 162 0.89 12.33 -2.17
N ILE A 163 0.28 11.84 -1.10
CA ILE A 163 0.94 11.70 0.20
C ILE A 163 1.27 10.22 0.44
N ALA A 164 2.55 9.90 0.52
CA ALA A 164 3.03 8.64 1.06
C ALA A 164 3.02 8.75 2.59
N ASN A 165 2.13 7.99 3.22
CA ASN A 165 1.96 7.97 4.67
C ASN A 165 3.03 7.09 5.30
N CYS A 166 4.08 7.70 5.84
CA CYS A 166 5.17 7.08 6.59
C CYS A 166 5.21 7.58 8.03
N ALA A 167 4.07 8.06 8.56
CA ALA A 167 3.99 8.53 9.94
C ALA A 167 4.26 7.40 10.94
N GLU A 168 3.64 6.23 10.73
CA GLU A 168 3.80 5.05 11.60
C GLU A 168 3.51 5.37 13.06
N CYS A 169 2.35 6.02 13.31
CA CYS A 169 1.97 6.51 14.63
C CYS A 169 1.49 5.41 15.60
N GLU A 170 1.23 4.19 15.11
CA GLU A 170 0.84 3.07 15.95
C GLU A 170 2.01 2.64 16.85
N PRO A 171 1.77 2.41 18.16
CA PRO A 171 2.78 1.86 19.05
C PRO A 171 3.34 0.53 18.56
N TYR A 172 4.59 0.26 18.87
CA TYR A 172 5.37 -0.94 18.56
C TYR A 172 5.68 -1.19 17.08
N LEU A 173 4.99 -0.55 16.12
CA LEU A 173 5.26 -0.74 14.69
C LEU A 173 6.54 -0.01 14.27
N THR A 174 7.39 -0.71 13.50
CA THR A 174 8.64 -0.21 12.91
C THR A 174 8.83 -0.66 11.46
N SER A 175 7.80 -1.25 10.85
CA SER A 175 7.86 -1.76 9.47
C SER A 175 8.07 -0.66 8.43
N ASP A 176 7.40 0.49 8.59
CA ASP A 176 7.55 1.63 7.69
C ASP A 176 8.91 2.29 7.87
N TYR A 177 9.35 2.44 9.12
CA TYR A 177 10.70 2.95 9.42
C TYR A 177 11.79 2.09 8.78
N ARG A 178 11.69 0.76 8.91
CA ARG A 178 12.65 -0.15 8.27
C ARG A 178 12.59 -0.05 6.74
N MET A 179 11.39 0.05 6.16
CA MET A 179 11.24 0.23 4.71
C MET A 179 11.88 1.54 4.21
N LEU A 180 11.77 2.63 4.97
CA LEU A 180 12.42 3.90 4.65
C LEU A 180 13.95 3.75 4.56
N LEU A 181 14.54 2.93 5.43
CA LEU A 181 15.99 2.71 5.48
C LEU A 181 16.48 1.64 4.51
N GLU A 182 15.73 0.55 4.36
CA GLU A 182 16.17 -0.64 3.61
C GLU A 182 15.73 -0.61 2.14
N GLU A 183 14.55 -0.04 1.84
CA GLU A 183 13.94 -0.07 0.51
C GLU A 183 13.48 1.32 0.01
N PRO A 184 14.26 2.41 0.24
CA PRO A 184 13.84 3.77 -0.08
C PRO A 184 13.49 3.96 -1.55
N ASP A 185 14.22 3.29 -2.44
CA ASP A 185 14.02 3.41 -3.89
C ASP A 185 12.68 2.81 -4.35
N ARG A 186 12.15 1.80 -3.64
CA ARG A 186 10.81 1.26 -3.90
C ARG A 186 9.72 2.25 -3.52
N LEU A 187 9.84 2.89 -2.35
CA LEU A 187 8.92 3.92 -1.89
C LEU A 187 8.90 5.12 -2.85
N ILE A 188 10.09 5.68 -3.13
CA ILE A 188 10.23 6.85 -3.99
C ILE A 188 9.77 6.54 -5.41
N GLY A 189 10.16 5.39 -5.96
CA GLY A 189 9.73 4.92 -7.27
C GLY A 189 8.21 4.77 -7.36
N GLY A 190 7.58 4.12 -6.39
CA GLY A 190 6.13 3.97 -6.32
C GLY A 190 5.40 5.32 -6.24
N LEU A 191 5.89 6.25 -5.43
CA LEU A 191 5.34 7.61 -5.33
C LEU A 191 5.44 8.35 -6.67
N LYS A 192 6.60 8.28 -7.35
CA LYS A 192 6.82 8.91 -8.66
C LYS A 192 5.88 8.36 -9.73
N VAL A 193 5.64 7.04 -9.75
CA VAL A 193 4.66 6.41 -10.65
C VAL A 193 3.28 7.01 -10.44
N ILE A 194 2.82 7.15 -9.19
CA ILE A 194 1.51 7.71 -8.89
C ILE A 194 1.44 9.21 -9.22
N VAL A 195 2.47 9.98 -8.86
CA VAL A 195 2.55 11.43 -9.17
C VAL A 195 2.50 11.66 -10.68
N SER A 196 3.07 10.78 -11.50
CA SER A 196 3.05 10.93 -12.96
C SER A 196 1.66 10.89 -13.59
N LEU A 197 0.67 10.32 -12.88
CA LEU A 197 -0.73 10.29 -13.34
C LEU A 197 -1.41 11.66 -13.30
N PHE A 198 -0.91 12.59 -12.48
CA PHE A 198 -1.58 13.85 -12.16
C PHE A 198 -0.72 15.04 -12.56
N PRO A 199 -1.17 15.90 -13.48
CA PRO A 199 -0.32 16.94 -14.06
C PRO A 199 0.16 17.96 -13.02
N ASN A 200 -0.67 18.26 -12.03
CA ASN A 200 -0.43 19.29 -11.03
C ASN A 200 0.13 18.75 -9.70
N ALA A 201 0.19 17.42 -9.54
CA ALA A 201 0.50 16.81 -8.25
C ALA A 201 1.97 16.94 -7.86
N GLU A 202 2.16 17.23 -6.56
CA GLU A 202 3.40 17.09 -5.82
C GLU A 202 3.33 15.82 -4.94
N GLY A 203 4.43 15.07 -4.88
CA GLY A 203 4.59 13.93 -3.99
C GLY A 203 5.11 14.37 -2.62
N ILE A 204 4.46 13.91 -1.55
CA ILE A 204 4.87 14.20 -0.17
C ILE A 204 5.17 12.88 0.54
N ILE A 205 6.39 12.72 1.06
CA ILE A 205 6.75 11.61 1.96
C ILE A 205 6.63 12.17 3.38
N ALA A 206 5.63 11.72 4.12
CA ALA A 206 5.27 12.27 5.42
C ALA A 206 5.81 11.37 6.54
N ILE A 207 6.81 11.85 7.31
CA ILE A 207 7.57 11.08 8.31
C ILE A 207 7.50 11.81 9.65
N GLU A 208 7.26 11.10 10.76
CA GLU A 208 7.29 11.66 12.11
C GLU A 208 8.69 11.99 12.60
N ASP A 209 8.80 13.04 13.43
CA ASP A 209 10.07 13.62 13.94
C ASP A 209 10.84 12.70 14.91
N ASN A 210 10.28 11.55 15.28
CA ASN A 210 10.97 10.50 16.04
C ASN A 210 11.89 9.61 15.18
N LYS A 211 12.02 9.91 13.86
CA LYS A 211 12.84 9.16 12.89
C LYS A 211 13.85 10.09 12.18
N PRO A 212 14.74 10.79 12.92
CA PRO A 212 15.61 11.84 12.35
C PRO A 212 16.59 11.32 11.28
N ASP A 213 17.08 10.11 11.43
CA ASP A 213 17.97 9.43 10.50
C ASP A 213 17.27 9.08 9.18
N ALA A 214 16.06 8.51 9.24
CA ALA A 214 15.24 8.23 8.07
C ALA A 214 14.85 9.53 7.35
N ILE A 215 14.50 10.60 8.09
CA ILE A 215 14.19 11.91 7.52
C ILE A 215 15.40 12.43 6.72
N ALA A 216 16.58 12.47 7.33
CA ALA A 216 17.80 12.96 6.68
C ALA A 216 18.14 12.11 5.46
N PHE A 217 18.03 10.79 5.57
CA PHE A 217 18.32 9.86 4.49
C PHE A 217 17.36 10.03 3.30
N ILE A 218 16.06 10.11 3.53
CA ILE A 218 15.07 10.30 2.46
C ILE A 218 15.18 11.70 1.86
N GLN A 219 15.44 12.76 2.65
CA GLN A 219 15.66 14.09 2.13
C GLN A 219 16.84 14.13 1.15
N GLU A 220 17.96 13.47 1.47
CA GLU A 220 19.09 13.37 0.56
C GLU A 220 18.74 12.60 -0.72
N LYS A 221 17.97 11.51 -0.61
CA LYS A 221 17.51 10.70 -1.75
C LYS A 221 16.61 11.46 -2.72
N VAL A 222 15.80 12.40 -2.23
CA VAL A 222 14.83 13.15 -3.06
C VAL A 222 15.27 14.57 -3.38
N LYS A 223 16.47 14.99 -3.02
CA LYS A 223 16.94 16.39 -3.20
C LYS A 223 16.87 16.87 -4.65
N ASP A 224 17.10 15.96 -5.60
CA ASP A 224 17.11 16.26 -7.03
C ASP A 224 15.75 15.90 -7.72
N GLU A 225 14.73 15.56 -6.94
CA GLU A 225 13.39 15.22 -7.44
C GLU A 225 12.45 16.42 -7.33
N PRO A 226 12.20 17.17 -8.41
CA PRO A 226 11.52 18.45 -8.33
C PRO A 226 10.05 18.38 -7.90
N LYS A 227 9.43 17.20 -8.02
CA LYS A 227 8.03 16.95 -7.66
C LYS A 227 7.86 16.14 -6.37
N VAL A 228 8.94 15.86 -5.63
CA VAL A 228 8.86 15.06 -4.41
C VAL A 228 9.56 15.77 -3.27
N ARG A 229 8.91 15.84 -2.12
CA ARG A 229 9.52 16.40 -0.89
C ARG A 229 9.21 15.56 0.33
N VAL A 230 10.01 15.72 1.38
CA VAL A 230 9.74 15.20 2.71
C VAL A 230 8.97 16.24 3.53
N GLN A 231 7.89 15.82 4.19
CA GLN A 231 7.20 16.59 5.21
C GLN A 231 7.45 15.95 6.59
N VAL A 232 8.16 16.66 7.43
CA VAL A 232 8.33 16.25 8.83
C VAL A 232 7.04 16.50 9.59
N LEU A 233 6.59 15.50 10.34
CA LEU A 233 5.38 15.53 11.15
C LEU A 233 5.72 15.44 12.63
N LYS A 234 4.87 16.06 13.48
CA LYS A 234 4.98 15.90 14.93
C LYS A 234 4.56 14.50 15.36
N THR A 235 5.43 13.80 16.09
CA THR A 235 5.12 12.49 16.66
C THR A 235 3.96 12.57 17.64
N LYS A 236 2.85 11.92 17.31
CA LYS A 236 1.65 11.73 18.16
C LYS A 236 0.63 10.81 17.51
N TYR A 237 -0.32 10.32 18.28
CA TYR A 237 -1.39 9.46 17.80
C TYR A 237 -2.72 10.25 17.68
N PRO A 238 -3.48 10.13 16.57
CA PRO A 238 -3.23 9.34 15.36
C PRO A 238 -2.70 10.20 14.17
N GLN A 239 -1.42 10.52 14.15
CA GLN A 239 -0.82 11.37 13.11
C GLN A 239 -0.95 10.76 11.70
N GLY A 240 -0.90 9.42 11.57
CA GLY A 240 -1.06 8.70 10.32
C GLY A 240 -2.53 8.51 9.87
N SER A 241 -3.51 8.94 10.66
CA SER A 241 -4.91 8.93 10.23
C SER A 241 -5.10 9.85 9.02
N GLU A 242 -5.80 9.37 7.99
CA GLU A 242 -5.91 10.01 6.68
C GLU A 242 -6.25 11.51 6.75
N ARG A 243 -7.28 11.89 7.51
CA ARG A 243 -7.72 13.29 7.60
C ARG A 243 -6.73 14.17 8.34
N GLN A 244 -6.14 13.66 9.44
CA GLN A 244 -5.10 14.34 10.22
C GLN A 244 -3.85 14.53 9.38
N LEU A 245 -3.45 13.49 8.63
CA LEU A 245 -2.29 13.52 7.76
C LEU A 245 -2.42 14.57 6.65
N ILE A 246 -3.57 14.59 5.96
CA ILE A 246 -3.85 15.58 4.91
C ILE A 246 -3.75 16.98 5.49
N TYR A 247 -4.40 17.23 6.63
CA TYR A 247 -4.32 18.54 7.28
C TYR A 247 -2.89 18.91 7.68
N ALA A 248 -2.15 17.98 8.30
CA ALA A 248 -0.78 18.22 8.73
C ALA A 248 0.18 18.50 7.56
N CYS A 249 -0.04 17.88 6.40
CA CYS A 249 0.80 18.05 5.22
C CYS A 249 0.44 19.25 4.35
N THR A 250 -0.86 19.62 4.29
CA THR A 250 -1.38 20.55 3.28
C THR A 250 -2.17 21.74 3.85
N GLY A 251 -2.58 21.66 5.13
CA GLY A 251 -3.51 22.61 5.76
C GLY A 251 -4.97 22.46 5.31
N ARG A 252 -5.26 21.56 4.37
CA ARG A 252 -6.63 21.30 3.87
C ARG A 252 -7.43 20.48 4.87
N LYS A 253 -8.72 20.78 4.99
CA LYS A 253 -9.65 20.06 5.87
C LYS A 253 -10.59 19.22 5.03
N ILE A 254 -10.73 17.95 5.43
CA ILE A 254 -11.71 17.02 4.87
C ILE A 254 -12.87 16.90 5.86
N ASN A 255 -14.08 17.27 5.46
CA ASN A 255 -15.28 17.07 6.27
C ASN A 255 -15.86 15.65 6.09
N SER A 256 -16.94 15.34 6.81
CA SER A 256 -17.51 13.97 6.87
C SER A 256 -18.05 13.46 5.51
N SER A 257 -18.38 14.36 4.58
CA SER A 257 -18.94 13.99 3.26
C SER A 257 -17.92 13.96 2.13
N MET A 258 -16.67 14.32 2.41
CA MET A 258 -15.59 14.38 1.41
C MET A 258 -14.71 13.13 1.46
N LEU A 259 -14.21 12.75 0.30
CA LEU A 259 -13.13 11.77 0.13
C LEU A 259 -11.78 12.50 -0.05
N PRO A 260 -10.64 11.82 0.13
CA PRO A 260 -9.32 12.43 -0.06
C PRO A 260 -9.07 13.03 -1.44
N ALA A 261 -9.80 12.57 -2.45
CA ALA A 261 -9.69 13.04 -3.83
C ALA A 261 -10.62 14.24 -4.15
N ASP A 262 -11.46 14.67 -3.20
CA ASP A 262 -12.33 15.84 -3.35
C ASP A 262 -11.60 17.12 -2.92
#